data_3a936645542feab240821dbd67762337
#
_entry.id   3a936645542feab240821dbd67762337
#
_cell.length_a   1.000
_cell.length_b   1.000
_cell.length_c   1.000
_cell.angle_alpha   90.00
_cell.angle_beta   90.00
_cell.angle_gamma   90.00
#
_symmetry.space_group_name_H-M   'P 1'
#
loop_
_entity.id
_entity.type
_entity.pdbx_description
1 polymer ?
#
loop_
_entity_poly.entity_id
_entity_poly.type
_entity_poly.pdbx_seq_one_letter_code
_entity_poly.pdbx_strand_id
1 'polypeptide(L)'
;MSASAVSTVSSIDQVEAILREWLADPELTLICGRWSDGGLMEVMPEGRATLTRSRYDGPFSGLRDLNLDGQHHHIHLDLEKLRRAVYLVAPSVCYGFRPSFEVRLCASDDVATTAFGLGLAVRRPYRRDQLSHEAVRRYLRRLASHRAISPEVVDIRAADGPLPSTVAPRRSDDWAAIGRCVAEEFDVDVSIHDAASFTAAMNQVVKVAA
;
A
#
# COMPACT_ATOMS: atom_id res chain seq x y z
N MET A 1 -18.08 20.81 -34.01
CA MET A 1 -17.45 20.80 -32.65
C MET A 1 -17.38 19.35 -32.20
N SER A 2 -16.21 18.78 -32.27
CA SER A 2 -16.00 17.37 -31.87
C SER A 2 -15.75 17.35 -30.37
N ALA A 3 -16.68 16.79 -29.62
CA ALA A 3 -16.48 16.52 -28.21
C ALA A 3 -15.39 15.44 -28.09
N SER A 4 -14.24 15.83 -27.57
CA SER A 4 -13.16 14.88 -27.18
C SER A 4 -13.73 13.96 -26.11
N ALA A 5 -13.92 12.69 -26.45
CA ALA A 5 -14.31 11.68 -25.50
C ALA A 5 -13.14 11.53 -24.50
N VAL A 6 -13.29 12.10 -23.32
CA VAL A 6 -12.43 11.79 -22.19
C VAL A 6 -12.67 10.32 -21.88
N SER A 7 -11.72 9.48 -22.27
CA SER A 7 -11.74 8.07 -21.91
C SER A 7 -11.56 8.01 -20.40
N THR A 8 -12.64 7.77 -19.68
CA THR A 8 -12.58 7.48 -18.24
C THR A 8 -11.90 6.13 -18.07
N VAL A 9 -10.66 6.17 -17.63
CA VAL A 9 -9.90 4.96 -17.25
C VAL A 9 -10.71 4.24 -16.18
N SER A 10 -10.92 2.95 -16.32
CA SER A 10 -11.70 2.19 -15.35
C SER A 10 -10.95 2.07 -14.02
N SER A 11 -11.68 1.93 -12.92
CA SER A 11 -11.07 1.69 -11.59
C SER A 11 -10.20 0.43 -11.57
N ILE A 12 -10.52 -0.56 -12.40
CA ILE A 12 -9.74 -1.80 -12.57
C ILE A 12 -8.37 -1.50 -13.18
N ASP A 13 -8.32 -0.66 -14.22
CA ASP A 13 -7.06 -0.32 -14.88
C ASP A 13 -6.17 0.52 -13.95
N GLN A 14 -6.76 1.36 -13.11
CA GLN A 14 -6.05 2.14 -12.10
C GLN A 14 -5.45 1.24 -11.02
N VAL A 15 -6.23 0.29 -10.49
CA VAL A 15 -5.73 -0.70 -9.51
C VAL A 15 -4.62 -1.57 -10.13
N GLU A 16 -4.78 -1.98 -11.39
CA GLU A 16 -3.73 -2.73 -12.10
C GLU A 16 -2.45 -1.91 -12.27
N ALA A 17 -2.55 -0.64 -12.62
CA ALA A 17 -1.39 0.25 -12.76
C ALA A 17 -0.62 0.39 -11.44
N ILE A 18 -1.33 0.61 -10.34
CA ILE A 18 -0.76 0.65 -8.98
C ILE A 18 -0.04 -0.66 -8.67
N LEU A 19 -0.69 -1.79 -8.90
CA LEU A 19 -0.13 -3.12 -8.64
C LEU A 19 1.18 -3.34 -9.44
N ARG A 20 1.18 -3.00 -10.74
CA ARG A 20 2.36 -3.14 -11.60
C ARG A 20 3.54 -2.29 -11.15
N GLU A 21 3.28 -1.05 -10.76
CA GLU A 21 4.33 -0.15 -10.28
C GLU A 21 4.95 -0.68 -8.97
N TRP A 22 4.12 -1.15 -8.05
CA TRP A 22 4.61 -1.74 -6.81
C TRP A 22 5.42 -3.01 -7.06
N LEU A 23 4.95 -3.91 -7.93
CA LEU A 23 5.64 -5.16 -8.24
C LEU A 23 6.94 -4.97 -9.04
N ALA A 24 7.10 -3.83 -9.69
CA ALA A 24 8.36 -3.50 -10.37
C ALA A 24 9.50 -3.15 -9.40
N ASP A 25 9.20 -2.94 -8.11
CA ASP A 25 10.18 -2.56 -7.10
C ASP A 25 10.64 -3.76 -6.27
N PRO A 26 11.94 -4.13 -6.32
CA PRO A 26 12.46 -5.30 -5.60
C PRO A 26 12.50 -5.12 -4.08
N GLU A 27 12.33 -3.90 -3.58
CA GLU A 27 12.29 -3.60 -2.14
C GLU A 27 10.93 -3.91 -1.50
N LEU A 28 9.96 -4.36 -2.30
CA LEU A 28 8.62 -4.65 -1.81
C LEU A 28 8.46 -6.11 -1.39
N THR A 29 7.61 -6.31 -0.41
CA THR A 29 7.15 -7.62 0.02
C THR A 29 5.72 -7.83 -0.44
N LEU A 30 5.46 -8.94 -1.09
CA LEU A 30 4.10 -9.33 -1.45
C LEU A 30 3.48 -10.07 -0.26
N ILE A 31 2.41 -9.49 0.27
CA ILE A 31 1.63 -10.12 1.33
C ILE A 31 0.34 -10.63 0.70
N CYS A 32 0.20 -11.94 0.65
CA CYS A 32 -0.98 -12.57 0.09
C CYS A 32 -1.77 -13.23 1.19
N GLY A 33 -3.03 -12.93 1.23
CA GLY A 33 -3.91 -13.66 2.11
C GLY A 33 -4.74 -12.80 3.02
N ARG A 34 -5.73 -13.48 3.49
CA ARG A 34 -6.70 -13.01 4.45
C ARG A 34 -6.16 -13.37 5.82
N TRP A 35 -6.20 -12.46 6.77
CA TRP A 35 -6.26 -12.87 8.16
C TRP A 35 -7.52 -13.73 8.28
N SER A 36 -7.35 -15.03 8.27
CA SER A 36 -8.37 -15.95 8.80
C SER A 36 -8.01 -16.25 10.24
N ASP A 37 -8.91 -16.86 10.99
CA ASP A 37 -8.74 -17.21 12.41
C ASP A 37 -7.48 -18.02 12.72
N GLY A 38 -6.62 -18.29 11.75
CA GLY A 38 -5.44 -19.14 11.86
C GLY A 38 -4.15 -18.65 11.20
N GLY A 39 -4.10 -17.57 10.43
CA GLY A 39 -2.81 -17.15 9.87
C GLY A 39 -2.83 -16.16 8.73
N LEU A 40 -1.66 -15.60 8.48
CA LEU A 40 -1.33 -14.73 7.35
C LEU A 40 -0.28 -15.45 6.51
N MET A 41 -0.46 -15.48 5.20
CA MET A 41 0.54 -15.97 4.27
C MET A 41 1.33 -14.79 3.69
N GLU A 42 2.64 -14.80 3.90
CA GLU A 42 3.56 -13.83 3.31
C GLU A 42 4.44 -14.51 2.27
N VAL A 43 4.52 -13.90 1.09
CA VAL A 43 5.44 -14.33 0.03
C VAL A 43 6.43 -13.20 -0.21
N MET A 44 7.71 -13.50 -0.06
CA MET A 44 8.81 -12.58 -0.39
C MET A 44 9.40 -12.99 -1.73
N PRO A 45 9.09 -12.29 -2.82
CA PRO A 45 9.67 -12.60 -4.11
C PRO A 45 11.16 -12.27 -4.09
N GLU A 46 11.99 -13.19 -4.60
CA GLU A 46 13.43 -12.95 -4.78
C GLU A 46 13.77 -12.16 -6.05
N GLY A 47 12.77 -11.81 -6.84
CA GLY A 47 12.91 -11.09 -8.09
C GLY A 47 11.70 -10.23 -8.44
N ARG A 48 11.66 -9.77 -9.67
CA ARG A 48 10.50 -9.01 -10.17
C ARG A 48 9.32 -9.95 -10.36
N ALA A 49 8.18 -9.58 -9.79
CA ALA A 49 6.94 -10.26 -10.09
C ALA A 49 6.39 -9.78 -11.43
N THR A 50 5.92 -10.71 -12.25
CA THR A 50 5.25 -10.41 -13.51
C THR A 50 3.74 -10.59 -13.36
N LEU A 51 2.98 -9.57 -13.77
CA LEU A 51 1.54 -9.65 -13.82
C LEU A 51 1.13 -9.97 -15.26
N THR A 52 0.61 -11.17 -15.47
CA THR A 52 0.09 -11.61 -16.77
C THR A 52 -1.43 -11.67 -16.72
N ARG A 53 -2.07 -11.24 -17.81
CA ARG A 53 -3.50 -11.46 -18.01
C ARG A 53 -3.69 -12.88 -18.55
N SER A 54 -4.28 -13.74 -17.74
CA SER A 54 -4.75 -15.03 -18.25
C SER A 54 -6.25 -14.98 -18.48
N ARG A 55 -6.69 -15.57 -19.58
CA ARG A 55 -8.10 -15.87 -19.82
C ARG A 55 -8.28 -17.34 -19.50
N TYR A 56 -8.92 -17.61 -18.38
CA TYR A 56 -9.42 -18.95 -18.12
C TYR A 56 -10.86 -19.02 -18.62
N ASP A 57 -11.14 -20.01 -19.49
CA ASP A 57 -12.50 -20.36 -19.84
C ASP A 57 -13.06 -21.23 -18.71
N GLY A 58 -13.85 -20.62 -17.82
CA GLY A 58 -14.42 -21.33 -16.69
C GLY A 58 -14.74 -20.41 -15.50
N PRO A 59 -14.93 -20.98 -14.30
CA PRO A 59 -15.31 -20.21 -13.10
C PRO A 59 -14.28 -19.18 -12.66
N PHE A 60 -13.09 -19.18 -13.25
CA PHE A 60 -12.02 -18.21 -13.02
C PHE A 60 -11.83 -17.27 -14.22
N SER A 61 -12.80 -17.16 -15.13
CA SER A 61 -12.71 -16.21 -16.24
C SER A 61 -12.59 -14.78 -15.72
N GLY A 62 -11.65 -14.01 -16.26
CA GLY A 62 -11.38 -12.64 -15.81
C GLY A 62 -10.27 -12.53 -14.75
N LEU A 63 -9.81 -13.63 -14.17
CA LEU A 63 -8.65 -13.60 -13.26
C LEU A 63 -7.39 -13.18 -14.00
N ARG A 64 -6.55 -12.48 -13.28
CA ARG A 64 -5.20 -12.12 -13.73
C ARG A 64 -4.21 -12.84 -12.84
N ASP A 65 -3.37 -13.65 -13.47
CA ASP A 65 -2.30 -14.36 -12.76
C ASP A 65 -1.18 -13.43 -12.42
N LEU A 66 -0.76 -13.48 -11.18
CA LEU A 66 0.49 -12.93 -10.74
C LEU A 66 1.54 -14.04 -10.79
N ASN A 67 2.46 -13.93 -11.72
CA ASN A 67 3.59 -14.85 -11.82
C ASN A 67 4.81 -14.22 -11.17
N LEU A 68 5.38 -14.93 -10.20
CA LEU A 68 6.63 -14.53 -9.53
C LEU A 68 7.78 -15.22 -10.26
N ASP A 69 8.58 -14.47 -11.01
CA ASP A 69 9.74 -14.98 -11.74
C ASP A 69 10.69 -15.77 -10.83
N GLY A 70 11.03 -16.98 -11.27
CA GLY A 70 11.97 -17.85 -10.59
C GLY A 70 11.41 -18.60 -9.38
N GLN A 71 10.14 -18.44 -9.04
CA GLN A 71 9.47 -19.15 -7.94
C GLN A 71 8.22 -19.88 -8.45
N HIS A 72 7.95 -21.03 -7.86
CA HIS A 72 6.74 -21.84 -8.17
C HIS A 72 5.48 -21.33 -7.48
N HIS A 73 5.40 -20.02 -7.21
CA HIS A 73 4.25 -19.41 -6.56
C HIS A 73 3.41 -18.67 -7.59
N HIS A 74 2.14 -19.09 -7.71
CA HIS A 74 1.16 -18.43 -8.53
C HIS A 74 0.08 -17.83 -7.65
N ILE A 75 -0.26 -16.58 -7.91
CA ILE A 75 -1.33 -15.88 -7.22
C ILE A 75 -2.35 -15.45 -8.26
N HIS A 76 -3.57 -15.91 -8.10
CA HIS A 76 -4.68 -15.54 -8.95
C HIS A 76 -5.44 -14.39 -8.32
N LEU A 77 -5.52 -13.27 -9.01
CA LEU A 77 -6.22 -12.07 -8.56
C LEU A 77 -7.44 -11.82 -9.44
N ASP A 78 -8.60 -11.73 -8.81
CA ASP A 78 -9.81 -11.24 -9.46
C ASP A 78 -9.82 -9.71 -9.35
N LEU A 79 -9.18 -9.04 -10.31
CA LEU A 79 -9.11 -7.57 -10.32
C LEU A 79 -10.47 -6.91 -10.53
N GLU A 80 -11.47 -7.61 -11.03
CA GLU A 80 -12.82 -7.06 -11.14
C GLU A 80 -13.47 -6.85 -9.77
N LYS A 81 -13.01 -7.60 -8.77
CA LYS A 81 -13.43 -7.44 -7.38
C LYS A 81 -12.57 -6.45 -6.60
N LEU A 82 -11.37 -6.14 -7.06
CA LEU A 82 -10.46 -5.22 -6.38
C LEU A 82 -10.71 -3.78 -6.86
N ARG A 83 -11.40 -3.00 -6.08
CA ARG A 83 -11.88 -1.67 -6.47
C ARG A 83 -11.15 -0.50 -5.84
N ARG A 84 -10.40 -0.77 -4.77
CA ARG A 84 -9.70 0.25 -4.00
C ARG A 84 -8.28 -0.15 -3.67
N ALA A 85 -7.40 0.83 -3.68
CA ALA A 85 -6.05 0.74 -3.18
C ALA A 85 -5.94 1.60 -1.90
N VAL A 86 -5.77 0.95 -0.76
CA VAL A 86 -5.65 1.64 0.53
C VAL A 86 -4.18 1.72 0.91
N TYR A 87 -3.64 2.92 0.91
CA TYR A 87 -2.33 3.21 1.45
C TYR A 87 -2.42 3.27 2.97
N LEU A 88 -1.81 2.30 3.62
CA LEU A 88 -1.93 2.09 5.06
C LEU A 88 -0.60 2.27 5.76
N VAL A 89 -0.61 3.07 6.84
CA VAL A 89 0.46 3.08 7.84
C VAL A 89 -0.13 2.54 9.15
N ALA A 90 0.32 1.37 9.59
CA ALA A 90 -0.24 0.69 10.75
C ALA A 90 0.83 -0.07 11.53
N PRO A 91 0.61 -0.34 12.82
CA PRO A 91 1.52 -1.16 13.59
C PRO A 91 1.59 -2.59 13.04
N SER A 92 2.80 -3.12 12.89
CA SER A 92 3.03 -4.49 12.44
C SER A 92 3.73 -5.32 13.51
N VAL A 93 3.23 -6.53 13.74
CA VAL A 93 3.86 -7.50 14.64
C VAL A 93 5.26 -7.87 14.15
N CYS A 94 5.46 -7.93 12.83
CA CYS A 94 6.75 -8.23 12.21
C CYS A 94 7.84 -7.20 12.56
N TYR A 95 7.44 -5.99 12.92
CA TYR A 95 8.36 -4.91 13.34
C TYR A 95 8.20 -4.54 14.82
N GLY A 96 7.71 -5.45 15.65
CA GLY A 96 7.49 -5.19 17.08
C GLY A 96 6.48 -4.09 17.34
N PHE A 97 5.39 -4.07 16.59
CA PHE A 97 4.31 -3.08 16.63
C PHE A 97 4.70 -1.65 16.20
N ARG A 98 5.83 -1.48 15.55
CA ARG A 98 6.22 -0.22 14.90
C ARG A 98 5.49 -0.06 13.56
N PRO A 99 5.38 1.16 12.99
CA PRO A 99 4.70 1.41 11.73
C PRO A 99 5.21 0.55 10.58
N SER A 100 4.31 -0.10 9.85
CA SER A 100 4.54 -0.67 8.52
C SER A 100 3.89 0.23 7.46
N PHE A 101 4.39 0.13 6.24
CA PHE A 101 4.00 0.95 5.10
C PHE A 101 3.50 0.02 4.00
N GLU A 102 2.20 0.02 3.77
CA GLU A 102 1.52 -0.96 2.94
C GLU A 102 0.57 -0.29 1.94
N VAL A 103 0.34 -0.94 0.80
CA VAL A 103 -0.87 -0.74 0.02
C VAL A 103 -1.68 -2.02 0.02
N ARG A 104 -2.96 -1.92 0.31
CA ARG A 104 -3.89 -3.05 0.30
C ARG A 104 -4.91 -2.85 -0.81
N LEU A 105 -5.05 -3.86 -1.65
CA LEU A 105 -6.08 -3.90 -2.67
C LEU A 105 -7.32 -4.57 -2.10
N CYS A 106 -8.44 -3.85 -2.10
CA CYS A 106 -9.65 -4.22 -1.39
C CYS A 106 -10.84 -4.32 -2.33
N ALA A 107 -11.72 -5.27 -2.02
CA ALA A 107 -12.94 -5.52 -2.80
C ALA A 107 -14.12 -4.62 -2.38
N SER A 108 -14.12 -4.11 -1.16
CA SER A 108 -15.22 -3.34 -0.60
C SER A 108 -14.74 -2.06 0.09
N ASP A 109 -15.68 -1.17 0.36
CA ASP A 109 -15.47 0.05 1.15
C ASP A 109 -15.18 -0.23 2.61
N ASP A 110 -15.62 -1.38 3.11
CA ASP A 110 -15.32 -1.85 4.45
C ASP A 110 -13.89 -2.42 4.46
N VAL A 111 -12.94 -1.52 4.56
CA VAL A 111 -11.51 -1.79 4.69
C VAL A 111 -11.19 -2.16 6.13
N ALA A 112 -12.11 -2.80 6.82
CA ALA A 112 -11.75 -3.49 8.04
C ALA A 112 -10.52 -4.33 7.73
N THR A 113 -9.55 -4.26 8.58
CA THR A 113 -8.17 -4.72 8.50
C THR A 113 -7.96 -6.16 7.99
N THR A 114 -9.03 -6.87 7.67
CA THR A 114 -9.05 -8.31 7.39
C THR A 114 -9.57 -8.71 6.01
N ALA A 115 -10.14 -7.81 5.21
CA ALA A 115 -10.82 -8.14 3.96
C ALA A 115 -10.10 -7.64 2.69
N PHE A 116 -8.78 -7.50 2.74
CA PHE A 116 -8.02 -7.17 1.52
C PHE A 116 -7.77 -8.43 0.67
N GLY A 117 -7.80 -8.27 -0.67
CA GLY A 117 -7.48 -9.34 -1.59
C GLY A 117 -5.97 -9.56 -1.72
N LEU A 118 -5.20 -8.47 -1.69
CA LEU A 118 -3.74 -8.47 -1.78
C LEU A 118 -3.17 -7.29 -1.02
N GLY A 119 -2.11 -7.52 -0.26
CA GLY A 119 -1.30 -6.46 0.36
C GLY A 119 0.12 -6.46 -0.19
N LEU A 120 0.68 -5.29 -0.43
CA LEU A 120 2.08 -5.07 -0.79
C LEU A 120 2.70 -4.16 0.26
N ALA A 121 3.81 -4.56 0.84
CA ALA A 121 4.45 -3.81 1.91
C ALA A 121 5.88 -3.40 1.56
N VAL A 122 6.32 -2.29 2.10
CA VAL A 122 7.72 -1.87 2.03
C VAL A 122 8.57 -2.86 2.81
N ARG A 123 9.46 -3.54 2.09
CA ARG A 123 10.37 -4.51 2.68
C ARG A 123 11.44 -3.80 3.52
N ARG A 124 11.65 -4.26 4.75
CA ARG A 124 12.69 -3.77 5.65
C ARG A 124 12.67 -2.25 5.85
N PRO A 125 11.52 -1.67 6.30
CA PRO A 125 11.45 -0.24 6.56
C PRO A 125 12.38 0.19 7.71
N TYR A 126 12.94 -0.77 8.46
CA TYR A 126 13.88 -0.53 9.55
C TYR A 126 15.24 -1.15 9.24
N ARG A 127 16.31 -0.35 9.43
CA ARG A 127 17.71 -0.78 9.34
C ARG A 127 18.40 -0.50 10.67
N ARG A 128 19.00 -1.50 11.29
CA ARG A 128 19.65 -1.37 12.61
C ARG A 128 18.76 -0.66 13.63
N ASP A 129 17.51 -1.05 13.68
CA ASP A 129 16.49 -0.50 14.59
C ASP A 129 16.10 0.98 14.33
N GLN A 130 16.54 1.56 13.22
CA GLN A 130 16.17 2.91 12.79
C GLN A 130 15.27 2.88 11.57
N LEU A 131 14.29 3.78 11.52
CA LEU A 131 13.40 3.95 10.38
C LEU A 131 14.21 4.42 9.16
N SER A 132 14.05 3.75 8.04
CA SER A 132 14.69 4.11 6.78
C SER A 132 13.94 5.29 6.13
N HIS A 133 14.49 6.50 6.22
CA HIS A 133 13.90 7.68 5.60
C HIS A 133 13.68 7.50 4.09
N GLU A 134 14.62 6.85 3.39
CA GLU A 134 14.47 6.58 1.95
C GLU A 134 13.30 5.65 1.65
N ALA A 135 13.10 4.61 2.45
CA ALA A 135 11.96 3.71 2.30
C ALA A 135 10.62 4.43 2.54
N VAL A 136 10.56 5.28 3.57
CA VAL A 136 9.38 6.10 3.88
C VAL A 136 9.08 7.09 2.75
N ARG A 137 10.08 7.85 2.28
CA ARG A 137 9.90 8.82 1.19
C ARG A 137 9.43 8.16 -0.10
N ARG A 138 9.96 6.98 -0.44
CA ARG A 138 9.53 6.21 -1.61
C ARG A 138 8.05 5.82 -1.50
N TYR A 139 7.63 5.38 -0.33
CA TYR A 139 6.22 5.09 -0.05
C TYR A 139 5.35 6.35 -0.17
N LEU A 140 5.76 7.46 0.42
CA LEU A 140 5.02 8.73 0.40
C LEU A 140 4.85 9.28 -1.02
N ARG A 141 5.92 9.25 -1.85
CA ARG A 141 5.86 9.66 -3.25
C ARG A 141 4.82 8.87 -4.05
N ARG A 142 4.82 7.55 -3.89
CA ARG A 142 3.84 6.69 -4.55
C ARG A 142 2.42 6.97 -4.09
N LEU A 143 2.22 7.08 -2.78
CA LEU A 143 0.94 7.44 -2.21
C LEU A 143 0.42 8.75 -2.82
N ALA A 144 1.22 9.80 -2.81
CA ALA A 144 0.84 11.11 -3.35
C ALA A 144 0.56 11.06 -4.86
N SER A 145 1.45 10.43 -5.64
CA SER A 145 1.28 10.26 -7.08
C SER A 145 0.00 9.49 -7.43
N HIS A 146 -0.21 8.33 -6.80
CA HIS A 146 -1.39 7.51 -7.07
C HIS A 146 -2.68 8.19 -6.63
N ARG A 147 -2.67 8.88 -5.49
CA ARG A 147 -3.84 9.64 -5.02
C ARG A 147 -4.17 10.80 -5.95
N ALA A 148 -3.19 11.51 -6.48
CA ALA A 148 -3.39 12.61 -7.43
C ALA A 148 -4.00 12.12 -8.76
N ILE A 149 -3.56 10.94 -9.25
CA ILE A 149 -4.05 10.35 -10.52
C ILE A 149 -5.41 9.65 -10.31
N SER A 150 -5.62 9.02 -9.18
CA SER A 150 -6.78 8.15 -8.91
C SER A 150 -7.45 8.47 -7.56
N PRO A 151 -7.97 9.70 -7.36
CA PRO A 151 -8.50 10.13 -6.06
C PRO A 151 -9.73 9.32 -5.60
N GLU A 152 -10.44 8.69 -6.53
CA GLU A 152 -11.62 7.86 -6.24
C GLU A 152 -11.26 6.42 -5.86
N VAL A 153 -10.08 5.95 -6.29
CA VAL A 153 -9.61 4.57 -6.09
C VAL A 153 -8.63 4.48 -4.92
N VAL A 154 -7.78 5.49 -4.73
CA VAL A 154 -6.76 5.50 -3.69
C VAL A 154 -7.29 6.14 -2.42
N ASP A 155 -7.21 5.40 -1.32
CA ASP A 155 -7.54 5.87 0.01
C ASP A 155 -6.28 5.93 0.88
N ILE A 156 -6.26 6.83 1.88
CA ILE A 156 -5.15 7.01 2.79
C ILE A 156 -5.64 6.72 4.20
N ARG A 157 -5.02 5.76 4.85
CA ARG A 157 -5.36 5.38 6.22
C ARG A 157 -4.11 5.22 7.06
N ALA A 158 -4.20 5.65 8.30
CA ALA A 158 -3.25 5.28 9.33
C ALA A 158 -4.00 4.79 10.56
N ALA A 159 -3.40 3.87 11.28
CA ALA A 159 -4.00 3.28 12.48
C ALA A 159 -2.99 3.27 13.62
N ASP A 160 -3.50 3.66 14.80
CA ASP A 160 -2.85 3.40 16.06
C ASP A 160 -3.50 2.17 16.68
N GLY A 161 -2.73 1.12 16.91
CA GLY A 161 -3.22 -0.08 17.61
C GLY A 161 -2.84 -0.07 19.08
N PRO A 162 -3.45 -0.94 19.88
CA PRO A 162 -3.03 -1.15 21.27
C PRO A 162 -1.55 -1.59 21.29
N LEU A 163 -0.74 -0.92 22.11
CA LEU A 163 0.69 -1.17 22.19
C LEU A 163 1.08 -1.65 23.57
N PRO A 164 2.01 -2.62 23.66
CA PRO A 164 2.73 -2.83 24.91
C PRO A 164 3.42 -1.54 25.36
N SER A 165 3.40 -1.24 26.64
CA SER A 165 3.99 -0.01 27.21
C SER A 165 5.44 0.23 26.85
N THR A 166 6.21 -0.86 26.60
CA THR A 166 7.62 -0.84 26.20
C THR A 166 7.85 -0.36 24.75
N VAL A 167 6.83 -0.36 23.91
CA VAL A 167 6.93 0.00 22.48
C VAL A 167 6.47 1.45 22.23
N ALA A 168 5.67 2.02 23.12
CA ALA A 168 5.09 3.34 22.96
C ALA A 168 6.12 4.47 22.71
N PRO A 169 7.25 4.57 23.43
CA PRO A 169 8.26 5.61 23.17
C PRO A 169 8.88 5.52 21.78
N ARG A 170 9.25 4.31 21.33
CA ARG A 170 9.83 4.10 19.98
C ARG A 170 8.87 4.50 18.87
N ARG A 171 7.58 4.26 19.07
CA ARG A 171 6.56 4.63 18.11
C ARG A 171 6.37 6.13 17.99
N SER A 172 6.47 6.86 19.08
CA SER A 172 6.47 8.34 19.06
C SER A 172 7.63 8.86 18.21
N ASP A 173 8.83 8.30 18.37
CA ASP A 173 10.00 8.65 17.57
C ASP A 173 9.82 8.32 16.09
N ASP A 174 9.15 7.18 15.79
CA ASP A 174 8.83 6.78 14.42
C ASP A 174 7.85 7.75 13.76
N TRP A 175 6.79 8.17 14.47
CA TRP A 175 5.87 9.17 13.94
C TRP A 175 6.54 10.52 13.69
N ALA A 176 7.40 10.96 14.60
CA ALA A 176 8.20 12.16 14.41
C ALA A 176 9.15 12.05 13.20
N ALA A 177 9.74 10.87 12.98
CA ALA A 177 10.59 10.61 11.82
C ALA A 177 9.78 10.58 10.51
N ILE A 178 8.59 9.99 10.52
CA ILE A 178 7.66 10.03 9.38
C ILE A 178 7.28 11.49 9.07
N GLY A 179 6.99 12.29 10.10
CA GLY A 179 6.67 13.71 9.94
C GLY A 179 7.79 14.49 9.26
N ARG A 180 9.04 14.27 9.66
CA ARG A 180 10.20 14.85 8.96
C ARG A 180 10.28 14.43 7.50
N CYS A 181 10.03 13.16 7.20
CA CYS A 181 10.01 12.68 5.81
C CYS A 181 8.92 13.35 4.98
N VAL A 182 7.73 13.57 5.54
CA VAL A 182 6.63 14.28 4.85
C VAL A 182 7.01 15.73 4.62
N ALA A 183 7.51 16.43 5.65
CA ALA A 183 7.90 17.83 5.54
C ALA A 183 8.99 18.06 4.47
N GLU A 184 10.02 17.21 4.48
CA GLU A 184 11.14 17.30 3.53
C GLU A 184 10.75 16.88 2.11
N GLU A 185 9.88 15.86 1.94
CA GLU A 185 9.53 15.37 0.62
C GLU A 185 8.58 16.30 -0.13
N PHE A 186 7.70 16.98 0.58
CA PHE A 186 6.66 17.82 -0.01
C PHE A 186 6.83 19.31 0.24
N ASP A 187 7.92 19.73 0.87
CA ASP A 187 8.22 21.12 1.25
C ASP A 187 7.04 21.77 2.00
N VAL A 188 6.56 21.08 3.04
CA VAL A 188 5.42 21.51 3.85
C VAL A 188 5.78 21.57 5.33
N ASP A 189 5.21 22.52 6.05
CA ASP A 189 5.32 22.59 7.51
C ASP A 189 4.19 21.79 8.17
N VAL A 190 4.52 20.55 8.59
CA VAL A 190 3.57 19.65 9.23
C VAL A 190 4.17 19.00 10.47
N SER A 191 3.36 18.84 11.49
CA SER A 191 3.69 18.08 12.70
C SER A 191 2.90 16.77 12.73
N ILE A 192 3.62 15.64 12.66
CA ILE A 192 3.02 14.31 12.70
C ILE A 192 3.52 13.60 13.95
N HIS A 193 2.59 13.20 14.80
CA HIS A 193 2.86 12.56 16.08
C HIS A 193 2.01 11.31 16.32
N ASP A 194 1.02 11.05 15.45
CA ASP A 194 0.13 9.89 15.49
C ASP A 194 -0.49 9.61 14.11
N ALA A 195 -1.33 8.58 14.05
CA ALA A 195 -2.03 8.18 12.84
C ALA A 195 -3.01 9.25 12.32
N ALA A 196 -3.67 9.97 13.20
CA ALA A 196 -4.66 10.98 12.81
C ALA A 196 -3.99 12.19 12.16
N SER A 197 -2.90 12.70 12.76
CA SER A 197 -2.10 13.80 12.21
C SER A 197 -1.43 13.42 10.91
N PHE A 198 -0.95 12.18 10.73
CA PHE A 198 -0.47 11.67 9.45
C PHE A 198 -1.54 11.71 8.36
N THR A 199 -2.72 11.14 8.66
CA THR A 199 -3.82 11.10 7.69
C THR A 199 -4.25 12.51 7.27
N ALA A 200 -4.33 13.44 8.23
CA ALA A 200 -4.68 14.82 7.96
C ALA A 200 -3.62 15.52 7.07
N ALA A 201 -2.33 15.36 7.40
CA ALA A 201 -1.22 15.92 6.64
C ALA A 201 -1.19 15.40 5.20
N MET A 202 -1.30 14.08 5.00
CA MET A 202 -1.28 13.51 3.65
C MET A 202 -2.49 13.93 2.81
N ASN A 203 -3.67 14.05 3.39
CA ASN A 203 -4.83 14.58 2.68
C ASN A 203 -4.68 16.06 2.28
N GLN A 204 -3.92 16.84 3.04
CA GLN A 204 -3.60 18.22 2.70
C GLN A 204 -2.55 18.29 1.58
N VAL A 205 -1.46 17.54 1.68
CA VAL A 205 -0.38 17.48 0.68
C VAL A 205 -0.91 17.12 -0.70
N VAL A 206 -1.76 16.12 -0.79
CA VAL A 206 -2.28 15.65 -2.08
C VAL A 206 -3.25 16.64 -2.72
N LYS A 207 -3.95 17.48 -1.94
CA LYS A 207 -4.82 18.53 -2.49
C LYS A 207 -4.05 19.68 -3.12
N VAL A 208 -2.81 19.91 -2.69
CA VAL A 208 -1.96 20.99 -3.21
C VAL A 208 -1.23 20.56 -4.48
N ALA A 209 -0.99 19.25 -4.65
CA ALA A 209 -0.30 18.68 -5.81
C ALA A 209 -1.21 18.39 -7.02
N ALA A 210 -2.53 18.50 -6.87
CA ALA A 210 -3.56 18.34 -7.92
C ALA A 210 -3.99 19.68 -8.51
#